data_9eaffcd695dd3709c6d66add51010385
#
_entry.id   9eaffcd695dd3709c6d66add51010385
#
_cell.length_a   1.000
_cell.length_b   1.000
_cell.length_c   1.000
_cell.angle_alpha   90.00
_cell.angle_beta   90.00
_cell.angle_gamma   90.00
#
_symmetry.space_group_name_H-M   'P 1'
#
loop_
_entity.id
_entity.type
_entity.pdbx_description
1 polymer ?
#
loop_
_entity_poly.entity_id
_entity_poly.type
_entity_poly.pdbx_seq_one_letter_code
_entity_poly.pdbx_strand_id
1 'polypeptide(L)'
;SHPGIGWEEIKHEYMEVILGQLEHLGFHDVKEHIVSQTIVTPDDWASRDIYKGAVFNLAHGLDQMLWRRPQNKFEELERLYLVGGGTHPGSGLPTILESGRISAKMICADMGIEPDWNGADPWFEDLRRPRLKSNSS
;
A
#
# COMPACT_ATOMS: atom_id res chain seq x y z
N SER A 1 12.77 3.25 -11.19
CA SER A 1 13.66 2.35 -11.96
C SER A 1 15.11 2.72 -11.68
N HIS A 2 15.97 1.75 -11.52
CA HIS A 2 17.41 2.01 -11.39
C HIS A 2 17.94 2.42 -12.78
N PRO A 3 18.58 3.58 -12.93
CA PRO A 3 19.12 3.97 -14.22
C PRO A 3 20.15 2.94 -14.68
N GLY A 4 19.95 2.37 -15.86
CA GLY A 4 20.83 1.37 -16.47
C GLY A 4 20.42 -0.10 -16.29
N ILE A 5 19.26 -0.40 -15.70
CA ILE A 5 18.70 -1.75 -15.70
C ILE A 5 17.61 -1.85 -16.78
N GLY A 6 17.82 -2.69 -17.78
CA GLY A 6 16.80 -3.11 -18.73
C GLY A 6 15.92 -4.20 -18.12
N TRP A 7 14.79 -3.83 -17.50
CA TRP A 7 13.92 -4.79 -16.81
C TRP A 7 13.38 -5.87 -17.74
N GLU A 8 13.09 -5.54 -18.98
CA GLU A 8 12.61 -6.51 -19.97
C GLU A 8 13.65 -7.61 -20.26
N GLU A 9 14.93 -7.26 -20.19
CA GLU A 9 16.03 -8.19 -20.47
C GLU A 9 16.27 -9.14 -19.28
N ILE A 10 16.19 -8.63 -18.06
CA ILE A 10 16.56 -9.38 -16.86
C ILE A 10 15.40 -10.02 -16.10
N LYS A 11 14.15 -9.66 -16.40
CA LYS A 11 12.97 -10.11 -15.63
C LYS A 11 12.86 -11.64 -15.54
N HIS A 12 13.20 -12.33 -16.62
CA HIS A 12 13.15 -13.80 -16.63
C HIS A 12 14.31 -14.43 -15.87
N GLU A 13 15.51 -13.86 -16.00
CA GLU A 13 16.67 -14.30 -15.23
C GLU A 13 16.43 -14.10 -13.71
N TYR A 14 15.89 -12.96 -13.34
CA TYR A 14 15.55 -12.67 -11.94
C TYR A 14 14.45 -13.60 -11.40
N MET A 15 13.48 -13.95 -12.22
CA MET A 15 12.47 -14.96 -11.89
C MET A 15 13.13 -16.32 -11.56
N GLU A 16 14.08 -16.77 -12.38
CA GLU A 16 14.79 -18.03 -12.13
C GLU A 16 15.53 -18.00 -10.79
N VAL A 17 16.13 -16.87 -10.43
CA VAL A 17 16.75 -16.67 -9.11
C VAL A 17 15.73 -16.83 -7.99
N ILE A 18 14.54 -16.24 -8.11
CA ILE A 18 13.47 -16.35 -7.11
C ILE A 18 13.00 -17.80 -6.97
N LEU A 19 12.77 -18.48 -8.09
CA LEU A 19 12.35 -19.88 -8.07
C LEU A 19 13.40 -20.78 -7.41
N GLY A 20 14.67 -20.57 -7.72
CA GLY A 20 15.76 -21.27 -7.04
C GLY A 20 15.82 -21.02 -5.54
N GLN A 21 15.52 -19.79 -5.09
CA GLN A 21 15.41 -19.49 -3.65
C GLN A 21 14.24 -20.24 -2.99
N LEU A 22 13.10 -20.34 -3.67
CA LEU A 22 11.95 -21.11 -3.17
C LEU A 22 12.29 -22.60 -3.01
N GLU A 23 13.00 -23.18 -3.97
CA GLU A 23 13.47 -24.57 -3.87
C GLU A 23 14.41 -24.76 -2.66
N HIS A 24 15.31 -23.81 -2.39
CA HIS A 24 16.18 -23.83 -1.22
C HIS A 24 15.41 -23.73 0.11
N LEU A 25 14.27 -23.06 0.11
CA LEU A 25 13.38 -22.96 1.27
C LEU A 25 12.49 -24.20 1.47
N GLY A 26 12.65 -25.24 0.64
CA GLY A 26 11.92 -26.50 0.75
C GLY A 26 10.67 -26.61 -0.10
N PHE A 27 10.39 -25.66 -0.98
CA PHE A 27 9.33 -25.76 -1.97
C PHE A 27 9.85 -26.49 -3.21
N HIS A 28 9.99 -27.79 -3.11
CA HIS A 28 10.47 -28.63 -4.20
C HIS A 28 9.47 -28.63 -5.36
N ASP A 29 9.99 -28.75 -6.57
CA ASP A 29 9.23 -28.88 -7.81
C ASP A 29 8.27 -27.69 -8.12
N VAL A 30 8.57 -26.48 -7.56
CA VAL A 30 7.74 -25.29 -7.78
C VAL A 30 7.56 -25.01 -9.27
N LYS A 31 8.60 -25.16 -10.07
CA LYS A 31 8.56 -24.88 -11.52
C LYS A 31 7.55 -25.76 -12.25
N GLU A 32 7.43 -27.02 -11.87
CA GLU A 32 6.53 -27.98 -12.47
C GLU A 32 5.05 -27.74 -12.10
N HIS A 33 4.83 -27.03 -10.98
CA HIS A 33 3.50 -26.76 -10.45
C HIS A 33 2.98 -25.33 -10.75
N ILE A 34 3.73 -24.52 -11.51
CA ILE A 34 3.29 -23.19 -11.91
C ILE A 34 2.16 -23.32 -12.94
N VAL A 35 0.95 -22.97 -12.55
CA VAL A 35 -0.23 -22.92 -13.42
C VAL A 35 -0.33 -21.58 -14.15
N SER A 36 0.08 -20.50 -13.50
CA SER A 36 0.07 -19.15 -14.06
C SER A 36 1.11 -18.30 -13.36
N GLN A 37 1.73 -17.38 -14.10
CA GLN A 37 2.65 -16.42 -13.53
C GLN A 37 2.47 -15.05 -14.17
N THR A 38 2.69 -14.02 -13.40
CA THR A 38 2.73 -12.63 -13.87
C THR A 38 3.96 -11.96 -13.30
N ILE A 39 4.78 -11.37 -14.16
CA ILE A 39 5.94 -10.60 -13.77
C ILE A 39 5.61 -9.14 -14.03
N VAL A 40 5.68 -8.31 -13.00
CA VAL A 40 5.45 -6.87 -13.10
C VAL A 40 6.74 -6.16 -12.72
N THR A 41 7.25 -5.38 -13.63
CA THR A 41 8.51 -4.65 -13.47
C THR A 41 8.29 -3.20 -13.04
N PRO A 42 9.32 -2.48 -12.58
CA PRO A 42 9.21 -1.05 -12.36
C PRO A 42 8.82 -0.25 -13.61
N ASP A 43 9.18 -0.72 -14.80
CA ASP A 43 8.81 -0.06 -16.06
C ASP A 43 7.32 -0.26 -16.37
N ASP A 44 6.75 -1.42 -16.04
CA ASP A 44 5.30 -1.65 -16.10
C ASP A 44 4.53 -0.71 -15.16
N TRP A 45 5.05 -0.46 -13.96
CA TRP A 45 4.46 0.50 -13.05
C TRP A 45 4.60 1.93 -13.53
N ALA A 46 5.75 2.29 -14.11
CA ALA A 46 5.96 3.61 -14.70
C ALA A 46 5.00 3.88 -15.86
N SER A 47 4.69 2.87 -16.68
CA SER A 47 3.71 2.98 -17.77
C SER A 47 2.27 3.18 -17.30
N ARG A 48 2.00 2.94 -16.01
CA ARG A 48 0.70 3.16 -15.34
C ARG A 48 0.68 4.44 -14.52
N ASP A 49 1.44 5.44 -14.91
CA ASP A 49 1.55 6.76 -14.26
C ASP A 49 2.13 6.73 -12.84
N ILE A 50 2.78 5.65 -12.43
CA ILE A 50 3.51 5.62 -11.17
C ILE A 50 4.92 6.16 -11.41
N TYR A 51 5.22 7.31 -10.79
CA TYR A 51 6.49 8.00 -10.98
C TYR A 51 7.70 7.07 -10.82
N LYS A 52 8.46 6.88 -11.89
CA LYS A 52 9.63 6.00 -11.97
C LYS A 52 9.39 4.56 -11.49
N GLY A 53 8.15 4.08 -11.53
CA GLY A 53 7.78 2.75 -11.07
C GLY A 53 7.88 2.55 -9.55
N ALA A 54 7.90 3.63 -8.77
CA ALA A 54 8.05 3.61 -7.33
C ALA A 54 6.72 3.29 -6.63
N VAL A 55 6.32 2.03 -6.61
CA VAL A 55 5.03 1.54 -6.05
C VAL A 55 4.81 1.98 -4.60
N PHE A 56 5.87 2.03 -3.79
CA PHE A 56 5.82 2.44 -2.39
C PHE A 56 6.08 3.93 -2.16
N ASN A 57 6.03 4.74 -3.24
CA ASN A 57 6.26 6.19 -3.21
C ASN A 57 7.67 6.57 -2.74
N LEU A 58 7.75 7.39 -1.68
CA LEU A 58 9.01 7.89 -1.15
C LEU A 58 9.79 6.78 -0.46
N ALA A 59 11.11 6.90 -0.52
CA ALA A 59 12.00 6.01 0.19
C ALA A 59 11.78 6.07 1.71
N HIS A 60 12.23 5.02 2.42
CA HIS A 60 12.16 4.94 3.88
C HIS A 60 13.49 5.36 4.54
N GLY A 61 14.19 6.30 3.92
CA GLY A 61 15.37 6.93 4.53
C GLY A 61 14.97 7.86 5.67
N LEU A 62 15.87 8.12 6.59
CA LEU A 62 15.64 8.99 7.76
C LEU A 62 15.20 10.42 7.36
N ASP A 63 15.56 10.83 6.15
CA ASP A 63 15.21 12.11 5.54
C ASP A 63 13.78 12.13 4.96
N GLN A 64 13.15 10.97 4.80
CA GLN A 64 11.84 10.78 4.17
C GLN A 64 10.85 9.98 5.01
N MET A 65 11.06 9.93 6.33
CA MET A 65 10.20 9.19 7.26
C MET A 65 9.40 10.11 8.19
N LEU A 66 8.25 9.62 8.64
CA LEU A 66 7.40 10.23 9.66
C LEU A 66 7.09 11.71 9.36
N TRP A 67 7.55 12.62 10.21
CA TRP A 67 7.29 14.07 10.09
C TRP A 67 7.98 14.76 8.92
N ARG A 68 8.93 14.10 8.26
CA ARG A 68 9.62 14.62 7.07
C ARG A 68 8.89 14.30 5.77
N ARG A 69 7.81 13.52 5.86
CA ARG A 69 6.91 13.32 4.72
C ARG A 69 5.99 14.51 4.53
N PRO A 70 5.44 14.70 3.32
CA PRO A 70 4.37 15.67 3.11
C PRO A 70 3.29 15.50 4.17
N GLN A 71 2.89 16.60 4.79
CA GLN A 71 1.86 16.57 5.83
C GLN A 71 0.48 16.34 5.23
N ASN A 72 -0.47 15.91 6.07
CA ASN A 72 -1.82 15.60 5.61
C ASN A 72 -2.66 16.85 5.26
N LYS A 73 -2.22 18.04 5.63
CA LYS A 73 -2.79 19.31 5.19
C LYS A 73 -1.73 20.07 4.39
N PHE A 74 -2.10 20.54 3.21
CA PHE A 74 -1.20 21.32 2.37
C PHE A 74 -1.17 22.77 2.87
N GLU A 75 0.02 23.27 3.20
CA GLU A 75 0.13 24.58 3.85
C GLU A 75 -0.13 25.76 2.91
N GLU A 76 0.22 25.59 1.64
CA GLU A 76 0.14 26.68 0.64
C GLU A 76 -1.24 26.80 -0.02
N LEU A 77 -2.11 25.81 0.12
CA LEU A 77 -3.43 25.78 -0.49
C LEU A 77 -4.49 25.47 0.57
N GLU A 78 -5.45 26.37 0.69
CA GLU A 78 -6.57 26.17 1.60
C GLU A 78 -7.43 24.98 1.17
N ARG A 79 -7.89 24.21 2.15
CA ARG A 79 -8.80 23.07 1.96
C ARG A 79 -8.24 21.95 1.08
N LEU A 80 -6.93 21.88 0.90
CA LEU A 80 -6.28 20.77 0.25
C LEU A 80 -5.69 19.83 1.29
N TYR A 81 -6.11 18.56 1.23
CA TYR A 81 -5.66 17.52 2.14
C TYR A 81 -5.05 16.36 1.36
N LEU A 82 -4.00 15.78 1.92
CA LEU A 82 -3.27 14.68 1.33
C LEU A 82 -3.52 13.40 2.14
N VAL A 83 -3.70 12.29 1.43
CA VAL A 83 -3.93 10.97 2.02
C VAL A 83 -3.10 9.94 1.27
N GLY A 84 -2.56 8.97 1.98
CA GLY A 84 -1.94 7.82 1.37
C GLY A 84 -0.51 7.54 1.82
N GLY A 85 0.12 6.54 1.20
CA GLY A 85 1.45 6.06 1.58
C GLY A 85 2.59 7.04 1.29
N GLY A 86 2.36 8.06 0.46
CA GLY A 86 3.33 9.14 0.19
C GLY A 86 3.32 10.27 1.22
N THR A 87 2.33 10.32 2.13
CA THR A 87 2.15 11.35 3.14
C THR A 87 2.50 10.83 4.54
N HIS A 88 2.45 11.73 5.54
CA HIS A 88 2.53 11.34 6.93
C HIS A 88 1.36 10.40 7.30
N PRO A 89 1.56 9.34 8.09
CA PRO A 89 2.82 8.91 8.71
C PRO A 89 3.69 7.99 7.82
N GLY A 90 3.20 7.49 6.69
CA GLY A 90 4.03 6.70 5.80
C GLY A 90 3.31 5.62 5.00
N SER A 91 4.06 4.65 4.45
CA SER A 91 3.53 3.54 3.68
C SER A 91 3.29 2.27 4.52
N GLY A 92 2.53 1.34 3.95
CA GLY A 92 2.04 0.14 4.62
C GLY A 92 0.55 0.28 4.98
N LEU A 93 -0.24 -0.79 4.81
CA LEU A 93 -1.71 -0.72 4.95
C LEU A 93 -2.19 -0.06 6.25
N PRO A 94 -1.69 -0.43 7.45
CA PRO A 94 -2.13 0.21 8.69
C PRO A 94 -1.80 1.71 8.71
N THR A 95 -0.63 2.08 8.20
CA THR A 95 -0.14 3.47 8.17
C THR A 95 -0.91 4.32 7.16
N ILE A 96 -1.29 3.74 6.02
CA ILE A 96 -2.12 4.41 5.00
C ILE A 96 -3.52 4.68 5.54
N LEU A 97 -4.11 3.73 6.26
CA LEU A 97 -5.41 3.92 6.92
C LEU A 97 -5.34 5.02 8.00
N GLU A 98 -4.26 5.06 8.77
CA GLU A 98 -4.02 6.13 9.74
C GLU A 98 -3.86 7.50 9.07
N SER A 99 -3.20 7.57 7.92
CA SER A 99 -3.13 8.81 7.11
C SER A 99 -4.54 9.31 6.74
N GLY A 100 -5.45 8.41 6.34
CA GLY A 100 -6.85 8.73 6.08
C GLY A 100 -7.56 9.28 7.31
N ARG A 101 -7.37 8.65 8.48
CA ARG A 101 -7.96 9.08 9.75
C ARG A 101 -7.46 10.47 10.17
N ILE A 102 -6.17 10.75 10.01
CA ILE A 102 -5.57 12.06 10.31
C ILE A 102 -6.18 13.13 9.41
N SER A 103 -6.23 12.91 8.10
CA SER A 103 -6.80 13.87 7.16
C SER A 103 -8.28 14.14 7.43
N ALA A 104 -9.05 13.09 7.72
CA ALA A 104 -10.46 13.25 8.09
C ALA A 104 -10.65 14.09 9.36
N LYS A 105 -9.82 13.88 10.38
CA LYS A 105 -9.83 14.72 11.60
C LYS A 105 -9.53 16.17 11.30
N MET A 106 -8.54 16.45 10.46
CA MET A 106 -8.19 17.82 10.06
C MET A 106 -9.34 18.49 9.32
N ILE A 107 -9.98 17.79 8.38
CA ILE A 107 -11.16 18.28 7.66
C ILE A 107 -12.29 18.61 8.63
N CYS A 108 -12.62 17.69 9.55
CA CYS A 108 -13.67 17.92 10.54
C CYS A 108 -13.37 19.14 11.42
N ALA A 109 -12.11 19.27 11.88
CA ALA A 109 -11.70 20.41 12.68
C ALA A 109 -11.82 21.74 11.91
N ASP A 110 -11.40 21.79 10.66
CA ASP A 110 -11.50 22.98 9.80
C ASP A 110 -12.96 23.34 9.47
N MET A 111 -13.87 22.38 9.50
CA MET A 111 -15.31 22.57 9.27
C MET A 111 -16.10 22.79 10.56
N GLY A 112 -15.48 22.72 11.71
CA GLY A 112 -16.16 22.80 13.02
C GLY A 112 -17.06 21.60 13.31
N ILE A 113 -16.75 20.43 12.75
CA ILE A 113 -17.49 19.18 12.94
C ILE A 113 -16.80 18.36 14.02
N GLU A 114 -17.54 17.94 15.02
CA GLU A 114 -17.09 16.94 15.99
C GLU A 114 -17.45 15.54 15.49
N PRO A 115 -16.47 14.76 14.97
CA PRO A 115 -16.77 13.44 14.47
C PRO A 115 -16.90 12.44 15.61
N ASP A 116 -17.95 11.66 15.61
CA ASP A 116 -18.12 10.53 16.53
C ASP A 116 -17.34 9.30 16.02
N TRP A 117 -16.06 9.25 16.36
CA TRP A 117 -15.20 8.11 16.05
C TRP A 117 -15.48 6.87 16.89
N ASN A 118 -16.25 7.02 17.99
CA ASN A 118 -16.63 5.93 18.90
C ASN A 118 -18.08 5.50 18.67
N GLY A 119 -18.83 6.28 17.88
CA GLY A 119 -20.15 5.90 17.45
C GLY A 119 -20.08 4.55 16.75
N ALA A 120 -20.97 3.66 17.16
CA ALA A 120 -21.13 2.37 16.50
C ALA A 120 -21.46 2.61 15.04
N ASP A 121 -20.43 2.63 14.17
CA ASP A 121 -20.67 2.55 12.75
C ASP A 121 -21.43 1.23 12.53
N PRO A 122 -22.68 1.28 12.05
CA PRO A 122 -23.50 0.08 11.81
C PRO A 122 -22.75 -0.99 11.01
N TRP A 123 -21.78 -0.57 10.20
CA TRP A 123 -20.88 -1.42 9.44
C TRP A 123 -19.95 -2.25 10.32
N PHE A 124 -19.40 -1.65 11.37
CA PHE A 124 -18.51 -2.35 12.32
C PHE A 124 -19.28 -3.26 13.28
N GLU A 125 -20.49 -2.93 13.64
CA GLU A 125 -21.35 -3.81 14.43
C GLU A 125 -21.71 -5.08 13.67
N ASP A 126 -22.00 -4.97 12.39
CA ASP A 126 -22.34 -6.12 11.55
C ASP A 126 -21.15 -7.07 11.35
N LEU A 127 -19.93 -6.55 11.30
CA LEU A 127 -18.70 -7.34 11.23
C LEU A 127 -18.35 -8.06 12.55
N ARG A 128 -18.83 -7.57 13.69
CA ARG A 128 -18.62 -8.20 15.02
C ARG A 128 -19.63 -9.29 15.33
N ARG A 129 -20.75 -9.35 14.59
CA ARG A 129 -21.71 -10.43 14.77
C ARG A 129 -21.12 -11.76 14.32
N PRO A 130 -21.07 -12.79 15.18
CA PRO A 130 -20.65 -14.09 14.72
C PRO A 130 -21.60 -14.55 13.63
N ARG A 131 -21.09 -14.82 12.45
CA ARG A 131 -21.87 -15.45 11.38
C ARG A 131 -22.29 -16.82 11.89
N LEU A 132 -23.56 -16.95 12.28
CA LEU A 132 -24.14 -18.25 12.60
C LEU A 132 -23.97 -19.13 11.36
N LYS A 133 -23.22 -20.22 11.51
CA LYS A 133 -23.13 -21.23 10.47
C LYS A 133 -24.56 -21.70 10.20
N SER A 134 -25.06 -21.46 8.99
CA SER A 134 -26.30 -22.08 8.56
C SER A 134 -26.06 -23.58 8.54
N ASN A 135 -26.60 -24.28 9.51
CA ASN A 135 -26.74 -25.72 9.45
C ASN A 135 -27.76 -26.01 8.36
N SER A 136 -27.28 -26.30 7.16
CA SER A 136 -28.08 -27.00 6.15
C SER A 136 -28.14 -28.46 6.55
N SER A 137 -29.28 -28.84 7.03
CA SER A 137 -29.74 -30.26 7.14
C SER A 137 -29.95 -30.81 5.76
#